data_f9cf7a45ffcdb445e49b03590bcf727e
#
_entry.id   f9cf7a45ffcdb445e49b03590bcf727e
#
_cell.length_a   1.000
_cell.length_b   1.000
_cell.length_c   1.000
_cell.angle_alpha   90.00
_cell.angle_beta   90.00
_cell.angle_gamma   90.00
#
_symmetry.space_group_name_H-M   'P 1'
#
loop_
_entity.id
_entity.type
_entity.pdbx_description
1 polymer ?
#
loop_
_entity_poly.entity_id
_entity_poly.type
_entity_poly.pdbx_seq_one_letter_code
_entity_poly.pdbx_strand_id
1 'polypeptide(L)'
;WKESLGCRVWDPVHTCADDLECTQDVCDPSKIACLNGQCPAPEAGCSKKLTTGCLIVLSGEETCKAEGEMDETGCRSCQSEVRSDAWSNVPNDVPCDDEDVCSTGDACETGFCIPGSPKDCSDGLVCTLDSCDAETGACTSVLAPGSCFIDGVCIPAGTTSPENTCLACNPELSTETYTPAMNQLPCNDSNVCTINDQCTGGVCQGAIKDCSDGLSCTADSCVSEGDQGCVSELGAGQCVIDNQCWDQGAYKPGGDLCQGC
;
A
#
# COMPACT_ATOMS: atom_id res chain seq x y z
N TRP A 1 -49.00 -35.90 45.84
CA TRP A 1 -49.44 -35.79 44.45
C TRP A 1 -49.11 -34.37 44.01
N LYS A 2 -48.12 -34.16 43.19
CA LYS A 2 -47.92 -32.93 42.45
C LYS A 2 -48.39 -33.19 41.03
N GLU A 3 -49.52 -32.56 40.64
CA GLU A 3 -49.86 -32.44 39.22
C GLU A 3 -49.02 -31.33 38.61
N SER A 4 -47.95 -31.71 37.97
CA SER A 4 -47.30 -30.82 37.00
C SER A 4 -47.37 -31.49 35.63
N LEU A 5 -48.16 -30.86 34.73
CA LEU A 5 -48.19 -31.16 33.30
C LEU A 5 -48.68 -32.55 32.86
N GLY A 6 -49.70 -33.11 33.52
CA GLY A 6 -50.43 -34.26 32.99
C GLY A 6 -49.77 -35.65 33.07
N CYS A 7 -48.54 -35.74 33.48
CA CYS A 7 -47.85 -37.01 33.72
C CYS A 7 -47.95 -37.40 35.20
N ARG A 8 -48.67 -38.48 35.52
CA ARG A 8 -48.63 -39.15 36.81
C ARG A 8 -47.48 -40.13 36.80
N VAL A 9 -46.37 -39.75 37.39
CA VAL A 9 -45.24 -40.66 37.57
C VAL A 9 -45.25 -41.22 39.00
N TRP A 10 -45.12 -42.53 39.10
CA TRP A 10 -45.07 -43.24 40.39
C TRP A 10 -43.70 -43.06 41.11
N ASP A 11 -42.77 -42.46 40.44
CA ASP A 11 -41.44 -42.20 40.98
C ASP A 11 -41.10 -40.71 40.89
N PRO A 12 -40.80 -40.02 41.99
CA PRO A 12 -40.53 -38.58 42.00
C PRO A 12 -39.20 -38.18 41.31
N VAL A 13 -38.47 -39.14 40.79
CA VAL A 13 -37.15 -38.91 40.15
C VAL A 13 -37.26 -38.77 38.61
N HIS A 14 -38.42 -39.12 38.02
CA HIS A 14 -38.57 -39.10 36.56
C HIS A 14 -39.44 -37.92 36.12
N THR A 15 -38.77 -36.82 35.83
CA THR A 15 -39.39 -35.67 35.15
C THR A 15 -38.93 -35.71 33.69
N CYS A 16 -39.90 -35.49 32.76
CA CYS A 16 -39.56 -35.29 31.36
C CYS A 16 -38.93 -33.91 31.07
N ALA A 17 -38.60 -33.16 32.11
CA ALA A 17 -38.08 -31.81 31.97
C ALA A 17 -36.73 -31.81 31.22
N ASP A 18 -36.65 -31.06 30.15
CA ASP A 18 -35.44 -30.85 29.39
C ASP A 18 -34.76 -29.49 29.68
N ASP A 19 -35.36 -28.73 30.61
CA ASP A 19 -34.93 -27.41 31.05
C ASP A 19 -34.87 -26.34 29.94
N LEU A 20 -35.51 -26.60 28.78
CA LEU A 20 -35.53 -25.68 27.63
C LEU A 20 -36.81 -24.81 27.67
N GLU A 21 -36.65 -23.50 27.65
CA GLU A 21 -37.76 -22.55 27.75
C GLU A 21 -38.70 -22.53 26.53
N CYS A 22 -38.17 -22.91 25.33
CA CYS A 22 -38.97 -22.94 24.11
C CYS A 22 -39.72 -24.22 23.88
N THR A 23 -39.58 -25.21 24.72
CA THR A 23 -40.26 -26.50 24.59
C THR A 23 -41.27 -26.72 25.72
N GLN A 24 -42.26 -27.50 25.43
CA GLN A 24 -43.18 -28.07 26.41
C GLN A 24 -42.97 -29.58 26.45
N ASP A 25 -42.61 -30.05 27.62
CA ASP A 25 -42.49 -31.49 27.84
C ASP A 25 -43.83 -32.17 27.80
N VAL A 26 -43.92 -33.19 26.96
CA VAL A 26 -45.14 -33.97 26.78
C VAL A 26 -44.89 -35.41 27.16
N CYS A 27 -45.66 -35.93 28.09
CA CYS A 27 -45.66 -37.32 28.46
C CYS A 27 -46.70 -38.11 27.68
N ASP A 28 -46.32 -39.26 27.12
CA ASP A 28 -47.22 -40.22 26.52
C ASP A 28 -47.43 -41.42 27.48
N PRO A 29 -48.51 -41.42 28.25
CA PRO A 29 -48.71 -42.46 29.25
C PRO A 29 -48.87 -43.86 28.65
N SER A 30 -49.18 -43.98 27.36
CA SER A 30 -49.28 -45.27 26.67
C SER A 30 -47.95 -45.95 26.44
N LYS A 31 -46.88 -45.16 26.41
CA LYS A 31 -45.50 -45.63 26.22
C LYS A 31 -44.76 -45.96 27.53
N ILE A 32 -45.35 -45.56 28.65
CA ILE A 32 -44.77 -45.76 30.00
C ILE A 32 -45.34 -46.98 30.70
N ALA A 33 -46.37 -47.63 30.15
CA ALA A 33 -47.00 -48.77 30.77
C ALA A 33 -46.08 -49.98 30.84
N CYS A 34 -45.87 -50.48 32.07
CA CYS A 34 -45.15 -51.72 32.31
C CYS A 34 -45.92 -52.93 31.78
N LEU A 35 -45.35 -53.77 30.95
CA LEU A 35 -45.86 -55.05 30.46
C LEU A 35 -45.14 -56.18 31.16
N ASN A 36 -45.89 -57.06 31.87
CA ASN A 36 -45.31 -58.26 32.53
C ASN A 36 -44.18 -57.96 33.52
N GLY A 37 -44.21 -56.84 34.21
CA GLY A 37 -43.18 -56.44 35.18
C GLY A 37 -41.92 -55.86 34.59
N GLN A 38 -41.83 -55.70 33.23
CA GLN A 38 -40.78 -54.93 32.58
C GLN A 38 -41.34 -53.55 32.21
N CYS A 39 -40.74 -52.54 32.78
CA CYS A 39 -41.04 -51.13 32.45
C CYS A 39 -40.06 -50.69 31.37
N PRO A 40 -40.50 -49.93 30.32
CA PRO A 40 -39.59 -49.31 29.40
C PRO A 40 -38.65 -48.33 30.10
N ALA A 41 -37.56 -47.97 29.45
CA ALA A 41 -36.65 -46.95 30.00
C ALA A 41 -37.44 -45.69 30.37
N PRO A 42 -37.09 -44.98 31.43
CA PRO A 42 -37.86 -43.83 31.96
C PRO A 42 -38.14 -42.76 30.91
N GLU A 43 -37.29 -42.64 29.91
CA GLU A 43 -37.35 -41.64 28.85
C GLU A 43 -38.26 -42.06 27.65
N ALA A 44 -38.71 -43.33 27.59
CA ALA A 44 -39.45 -43.87 26.44
C ALA A 44 -40.82 -43.22 26.19
N GLY A 45 -41.37 -42.53 27.19
CA GLY A 45 -42.65 -41.81 27.09
C GLY A 45 -42.51 -40.32 27.04
N CYS A 46 -41.30 -39.79 27.10
CA CYS A 46 -41.05 -38.37 27.04
C CYS A 46 -40.91 -37.91 25.60
N SER A 47 -41.60 -36.84 25.26
CA SER A 47 -41.45 -36.08 24.03
C SER A 47 -41.51 -34.60 24.34
N LYS A 48 -40.93 -33.82 23.50
CA LYS A 48 -40.96 -32.37 23.62
C LYS A 48 -41.69 -31.74 22.43
N LYS A 49 -42.42 -30.70 22.69
CA LYS A 49 -43.12 -29.93 21.69
C LYS A 49 -42.64 -28.51 21.75
N LEU A 50 -42.10 -28.02 20.62
CA LEU A 50 -41.72 -26.61 20.49
C LEU A 50 -42.97 -25.72 20.69
N THR A 51 -42.86 -24.69 21.50
CA THR A 51 -43.90 -23.73 21.79
C THR A 51 -43.67 -22.37 21.17
N THR A 52 -42.41 -21.95 21.09
CA THR A 52 -42.02 -20.65 20.54
C THR A 52 -40.60 -20.74 19.96
N GLY A 53 -40.33 -19.94 18.93
CA GLY A 53 -38.98 -19.83 18.35
C GLY A 53 -38.47 -21.13 17.71
N CYS A 54 -37.15 -21.32 17.74
CA CYS A 54 -36.47 -22.46 17.14
C CYS A 54 -35.66 -23.25 18.18
N LEU A 55 -35.60 -24.55 17.99
CA LEU A 55 -34.72 -25.44 18.75
C LEU A 55 -33.57 -25.87 17.89
N ILE A 56 -32.43 -25.27 18.11
CA ILE A 56 -31.24 -25.41 17.25
C ILE A 56 -30.15 -26.21 17.97
N VAL A 57 -29.53 -27.14 17.26
CA VAL A 57 -28.40 -27.92 17.80
C VAL A 57 -27.11 -27.16 17.54
N LEU A 58 -26.47 -26.67 18.60
CA LEU A 58 -25.17 -26.00 18.57
C LEU A 58 -24.14 -26.87 19.32
N SER A 59 -23.09 -27.27 18.63
CA SER A 59 -22.03 -28.12 19.21
C SER A 59 -22.54 -29.41 19.86
N GLY A 60 -23.69 -29.93 19.40
CA GLY A 60 -24.29 -31.15 19.91
C GLY A 60 -25.29 -30.91 21.05
N GLU A 61 -25.51 -29.68 21.48
CA GLU A 61 -26.49 -29.30 22.49
C GLU A 61 -27.69 -28.58 21.85
N GLU A 62 -28.91 -28.92 22.30
CA GLU A 62 -30.10 -28.24 21.85
C GLU A 62 -30.26 -26.90 22.58
N THR A 63 -30.44 -25.86 21.83
CA THR A 63 -30.54 -24.48 22.34
C THR A 63 -31.81 -23.80 21.80
N CYS A 64 -32.56 -23.16 22.67
CA CYS A 64 -33.68 -22.33 22.30
C CYS A 64 -33.22 -21.01 21.69
N LYS A 65 -33.79 -20.65 20.55
CA LYS A 65 -33.57 -19.36 19.89
C LYS A 65 -34.89 -18.65 19.71
N ALA A 66 -34.96 -17.37 20.05
CA ALA A 66 -36.16 -16.56 19.87
C ALA A 66 -36.45 -16.35 18.38
N GLU A 67 -37.73 -16.13 18.04
CA GLU A 67 -38.11 -15.76 16.68
C GLU A 67 -37.39 -14.50 16.22
N GLY A 68 -36.72 -14.57 15.07
CA GLY A 68 -35.91 -13.49 14.52
C GLY A 68 -34.49 -13.36 15.11
N GLU A 69 -34.14 -14.15 16.14
CA GLU A 69 -32.77 -14.18 16.67
C GLU A 69 -31.80 -14.63 15.60
N MET A 70 -30.71 -13.87 15.44
CA MET A 70 -29.68 -14.14 14.43
C MET A 70 -28.57 -15.05 14.97
N ASP A 71 -27.89 -15.74 14.08
CA ASP A 71 -26.65 -16.43 14.39
C ASP A 71 -25.48 -15.45 14.49
N GLU A 72 -24.29 -15.94 14.79
CA GLU A 72 -23.08 -15.12 14.98
C GLU A 72 -22.69 -14.35 13.71
N THR A 73 -23.03 -14.86 12.53
CA THR A 73 -22.70 -14.21 11.26
C THR A 73 -23.72 -13.13 10.85
N GLY A 74 -24.89 -13.11 11.48
CA GLY A 74 -26.01 -12.25 11.09
C GLY A 74 -26.70 -12.64 9.78
N CYS A 75 -26.32 -13.76 9.17
CA CYS A 75 -26.85 -14.21 7.88
C CYS A 75 -27.86 -15.35 7.96
N ARG A 76 -28.10 -15.85 9.14
CA ARG A 76 -29.15 -16.83 9.42
C ARG A 76 -29.94 -16.40 10.66
N SER A 77 -31.21 -16.66 10.66
CA SER A 77 -32.10 -16.34 11.78
C SER A 77 -33.02 -17.48 12.10
N CYS A 78 -33.52 -17.46 13.32
CA CYS A 78 -34.66 -18.32 13.70
C CYS A 78 -35.91 -17.82 13.00
N GLN A 79 -36.47 -18.63 12.10
CA GLN A 79 -37.74 -18.39 11.41
C GLN A 79 -38.61 -19.64 11.57
N SER A 80 -39.30 -19.74 12.67
CA SER A 80 -40.06 -20.95 13.07
C SER A 80 -41.16 -21.37 12.08
N GLU A 81 -41.66 -20.39 11.32
CA GLU A 81 -42.63 -20.65 10.24
C GLU A 81 -41.98 -21.29 9.01
N VAL A 82 -40.67 -21.07 8.78
CA VAL A 82 -39.90 -21.69 7.69
C VAL A 82 -39.33 -23.03 8.12
N ARG A 83 -38.64 -23.04 9.24
CA ARG A 83 -38.16 -24.23 9.93
C ARG A 83 -37.88 -23.92 11.40
N SER A 84 -38.23 -24.86 12.25
CA SER A 84 -38.09 -24.68 13.71
C SER A 84 -36.93 -25.48 14.31
N ASP A 85 -36.21 -26.28 13.52
CA ASP A 85 -35.15 -27.21 13.94
C ASP A 85 -33.73 -26.80 13.49
N ALA A 86 -33.63 -25.72 12.78
CA ALA A 86 -32.38 -25.17 12.33
C ALA A 86 -32.53 -23.69 11.93
N TRP A 87 -31.41 -23.03 11.76
CA TRP A 87 -31.35 -21.68 11.22
C TRP A 87 -31.92 -21.61 9.79
N SER A 88 -32.63 -20.53 9.49
CA SER A 88 -33.08 -20.17 8.15
C SER A 88 -32.21 -19.03 7.62
N ASN A 89 -31.90 -19.08 6.32
CA ASN A 89 -31.12 -18.00 5.71
C ASN A 89 -31.92 -16.70 5.70
N VAL A 90 -31.27 -15.59 6.02
CA VAL A 90 -31.83 -14.28 5.73
C VAL A 90 -31.75 -14.00 4.22
N PRO A 91 -32.49 -13.03 3.69
CA PRO A 91 -32.36 -12.64 2.29
C PRO A 91 -30.91 -12.28 1.92
N ASN A 92 -30.53 -12.53 0.66
CA ASN A 92 -29.26 -12.08 0.13
C ASN A 92 -29.18 -10.54 0.18
N ASP A 93 -27.97 -10.01 0.15
CA ASP A 93 -27.66 -8.57 0.18
C ASP A 93 -28.00 -7.86 1.52
N VAL A 94 -28.36 -8.60 2.56
CA VAL A 94 -28.46 -8.03 3.91
C VAL A 94 -27.04 -7.77 4.42
N PRO A 95 -26.75 -6.53 4.92
CA PRO A 95 -25.43 -6.22 5.47
C PRO A 95 -25.07 -7.14 6.64
N CYS A 96 -23.82 -7.58 6.67
CA CYS A 96 -23.22 -8.37 7.75
C CYS A 96 -21.79 -7.91 8.00
N ASP A 97 -21.08 -8.60 8.86
CA ASP A 97 -19.66 -8.37 9.16
C ASP A 97 -18.97 -9.74 9.08
N ASP A 98 -18.04 -9.88 8.16
CA ASP A 98 -17.27 -11.12 7.96
C ASP A 98 -16.00 -11.19 8.82
N GLU A 99 -15.82 -10.19 9.70
CA GLU A 99 -14.67 -10.01 10.60
C GLU A 99 -13.36 -9.65 9.85
N ASP A 100 -13.39 -9.44 8.55
CA ASP A 100 -12.26 -8.89 7.80
C ASP A 100 -12.29 -7.36 7.82
N VAL A 101 -11.46 -6.75 8.66
CA VAL A 101 -11.35 -5.29 8.80
C VAL A 101 -10.86 -4.59 7.52
N CYS A 102 -10.42 -5.37 6.53
CA CYS A 102 -9.98 -4.89 5.23
C CYS A 102 -11.00 -5.09 4.09
N SER A 103 -12.19 -5.59 4.41
CA SER A 103 -13.35 -5.56 3.51
C SER A 103 -14.33 -4.45 3.89
N THR A 104 -15.19 -4.11 2.99
CA THR A 104 -16.28 -3.12 3.21
C THR A 104 -17.51 -3.50 2.42
N GLY A 105 -18.67 -3.36 3.06
CA GLY A 105 -19.95 -3.65 2.41
C GLY A 105 -20.24 -5.14 2.30
N ASP A 106 -19.88 -5.90 3.33
CA ASP A 106 -20.13 -7.32 3.42
C ASP A 106 -21.61 -7.60 3.42
N ALA A 107 -22.01 -8.65 2.77
CA ALA A 107 -23.41 -8.99 2.58
C ALA A 107 -23.66 -10.48 2.66
N CYS A 108 -24.84 -10.84 3.16
CA CYS A 108 -25.25 -12.21 3.24
C CYS A 108 -25.52 -12.79 1.84
N GLU A 109 -24.99 -13.97 1.60
CA GLU A 109 -25.33 -14.79 0.43
C GLU A 109 -25.54 -16.25 0.88
N THR A 110 -26.72 -16.77 0.63
CA THR A 110 -27.09 -18.17 0.96
C THR A 110 -26.80 -18.58 2.42
N GLY A 111 -26.93 -17.64 3.36
CA GLY A 111 -26.74 -17.87 4.80
C GLY A 111 -25.29 -17.74 5.29
N PHE A 112 -24.40 -17.21 4.46
CA PHE A 112 -23.03 -16.88 4.80
C PHE A 112 -22.79 -15.39 4.60
N CYS A 113 -21.98 -14.80 5.46
CA CYS A 113 -21.48 -13.45 5.24
C CYS A 113 -20.34 -13.53 4.22
N ILE A 114 -20.50 -12.85 3.10
CA ILE A 114 -19.52 -12.82 2.01
C ILE A 114 -18.83 -11.47 2.03
N PRO A 115 -17.48 -11.43 1.98
CA PRO A 115 -16.73 -10.18 1.95
C PRO A 115 -17.16 -9.30 0.79
N GLY A 116 -17.28 -8.02 1.06
CA GLY A 116 -17.60 -7.01 0.07
C GLY A 116 -16.38 -6.60 -0.75
N SER A 117 -16.23 -5.32 -1.01
CA SER A 117 -15.07 -4.80 -1.72
C SER A 117 -13.87 -4.64 -0.80
N PRO A 118 -12.64 -4.85 -1.29
CA PRO A 118 -11.44 -4.49 -0.54
C PRO A 118 -11.49 -3.01 -0.12
N LYS A 119 -11.04 -2.73 1.08
CA LYS A 119 -10.92 -1.36 1.60
C LYS A 119 -9.95 -0.58 0.72
N ASP A 120 -10.38 0.56 0.19
CA ASP A 120 -9.51 1.45 -0.57
C ASP A 120 -8.57 2.18 0.38
N CYS A 121 -7.30 1.87 0.28
CA CYS A 121 -6.23 2.49 1.06
C CYS A 121 -5.35 3.40 0.22
N SER A 122 -5.70 3.68 -1.05
CA SER A 122 -4.89 4.51 -1.94
C SER A 122 -4.67 5.92 -1.35
N ASP A 123 -3.39 6.33 -1.24
CA ASP A 123 -3.01 7.70 -0.91
C ASP A 123 -2.95 8.61 -2.14
N GLY A 124 -3.20 8.06 -3.33
CA GLY A 124 -3.18 8.77 -4.61
C GLY A 124 -1.79 8.97 -5.21
N LEU A 125 -0.73 8.43 -4.60
CA LEU A 125 0.63 8.50 -5.13
C LEU A 125 0.96 7.25 -5.95
N VAL A 126 1.53 7.46 -7.14
CA VAL A 126 1.87 6.36 -8.07
C VAL A 126 3.14 5.61 -7.67
N CYS A 127 3.91 6.15 -6.74
CA CYS A 127 5.16 5.56 -6.27
C CYS A 127 5.02 4.91 -4.89
N THR A 128 3.81 4.72 -4.39
CA THR A 128 3.53 4.03 -3.15
C THR A 128 2.84 2.69 -3.39
N LEU A 129 3.04 1.80 -2.48
CA LEU A 129 2.32 0.53 -2.37
C LEU A 129 1.42 0.64 -1.16
N ASP A 130 0.13 0.75 -1.44
CA ASP A 130 -0.88 0.92 -0.42
C ASP A 130 -1.48 -0.43 -0.04
N SER A 131 -1.67 -0.64 1.23
CA SER A 131 -2.23 -1.87 1.76
C SER A 131 -3.04 -1.62 3.01
N CYS A 132 -4.00 -2.49 3.27
CA CYS A 132 -4.72 -2.56 4.51
C CYS A 132 -4.06 -3.57 5.43
N ASP A 133 -3.82 -3.20 6.67
CA ASP A 133 -3.34 -4.08 7.73
C ASP A 133 -4.47 -4.98 8.21
N ALA A 134 -4.33 -6.29 8.04
CA ALA A 134 -5.38 -7.26 8.32
C ALA A 134 -5.72 -7.42 9.82
N GLU A 135 -4.86 -6.95 10.73
CA GLU A 135 -5.13 -7.04 12.17
C GLU A 135 -5.86 -5.79 12.69
N THR A 136 -5.52 -4.64 12.15
CA THR A 136 -6.00 -3.35 12.66
C THR A 136 -6.96 -2.62 11.73
N GLY A 137 -7.05 -3.04 10.46
CA GLY A 137 -7.77 -2.32 9.42
C GLY A 137 -7.14 -0.98 9.03
N ALA A 138 -5.95 -0.68 9.53
CA ALA A 138 -5.28 0.57 9.21
C ALA A 138 -4.70 0.56 7.80
N CYS A 139 -4.88 1.65 7.08
CA CYS A 139 -4.20 1.82 5.81
C CYS A 139 -2.72 2.16 6.03
N THR A 140 -1.86 1.47 5.31
CA THR A 140 -0.42 1.71 5.28
C THR A 140 0.02 1.97 3.85
N SER A 141 0.97 2.89 3.69
CA SER A 141 1.55 3.26 2.42
C SER A 141 3.06 3.22 2.54
N VAL A 142 3.71 2.48 1.66
CA VAL A 142 5.18 2.37 1.64
C VAL A 142 5.69 2.75 0.26
N LEU A 143 6.83 3.44 0.20
CA LEU A 143 7.42 3.82 -1.06
C LEU A 143 7.81 2.59 -1.88
N ALA A 144 7.39 2.55 -3.13
CA ALA A 144 7.70 1.45 -4.04
C ALA A 144 9.21 1.38 -4.33
N PRO A 145 9.79 0.18 -4.38
CA PRO A 145 11.20 0.01 -4.74
C PRO A 145 11.54 0.70 -6.07
N GLY A 146 12.68 1.38 -6.12
CA GLY A 146 13.10 2.08 -7.32
C GLY A 146 12.50 3.47 -7.50
N SER A 147 11.94 4.04 -6.45
CA SER A 147 11.38 5.40 -6.45
C SER A 147 11.96 6.24 -5.33
N CYS A 148 11.98 7.56 -5.54
CA CYS A 148 12.15 8.58 -4.51
C CYS A 148 10.87 9.41 -4.41
N PHE A 149 10.62 9.96 -3.24
CA PHE A 149 9.55 10.93 -3.01
C PHE A 149 10.20 12.25 -2.56
N ILE A 150 10.40 13.16 -3.51
CA ILE A 150 11.15 14.40 -3.30
C ILE A 150 10.23 15.58 -3.55
N ASP A 151 10.14 16.49 -2.60
CA ASP A 151 9.29 17.69 -2.67
C ASP A 151 7.83 17.41 -3.06
N GLY A 152 7.29 16.27 -2.57
CA GLY A 152 5.91 15.88 -2.85
C GLY A 152 5.70 15.21 -4.21
N VAL A 153 6.78 14.86 -4.91
CA VAL A 153 6.72 14.26 -6.26
C VAL A 153 7.38 12.87 -6.27
N CYS A 154 6.71 11.94 -6.94
CA CYS A 154 7.26 10.62 -7.23
C CYS A 154 8.30 10.69 -8.34
N ILE A 155 9.53 10.29 -8.05
CA ILE A 155 10.68 10.34 -8.96
C ILE A 155 11.21 8.92 -9.16
N PRO A 156 11.24 8.38 -10.39
CA PRO A 156 11.87 7.10 -10.67
C PRO A 156 13.38 7.13 -10.42
N ALA A 157 13.95 6.01 -9.97
CA ALA A 157 15.39 5.87 -9.79
C ALA A 157 16.15 6.22 -11.08
N GLY A 158 17.28 6.91 -10.93
CA GLY A 158 18.11 7.38 -12.03
C GLY A 158 17.67 8.68 -12.69
N THR A 159 16.49 9.20 -12.35
CA THR A 159 16.03 10.49 -12.86
C THR A 159 16.87 11.62 -12.25
N THR A 160 17.47 12.45 -13.09
CA THR A 160 18.29 13.57 -12.65
C THR A 160 17.46 14.75 -12.17
N SER A 161 18.02 15.53 -11.24
CA SER A 161 17.42 16.77 -10.79
C SER A 161 17.29 17.78 -11.93
N PRO A 162 16.16 18.49 -12.06
CA PRO A 162 16.01 19.54 -13.07
C PRO A 162 16.95 20.72 -12.86
N GLU A 163 17.41 20.94 -11.63
CA GLU A 163 18.32 22.05 -11.29
C GLU A 163 19.79 21.67 -11.43
N ASN A 164 20.10 20.38 -11.26
CA ASN A 164 21.48 19.90 -11.32
C ASN A 164 21.52 18.48 -11.88
N THR A 165 21.93 18.34 -13.14
CA THR A 165 22.01 17.04 -13.82
C THR A 165 23.03 16.07 -13.20
N CYS A 166 23.90 16.55 -12.31
CA CYS A 166 24.84 15.72 -11.56
C CYS A 166 24.24 15.15 -10.24
N LEU A 167 22.99 15.42 -9.98
CA LEU A 167 22.23 14.83 -8.89
C LEU A 167 21.09 13.98 -9.47
N ALA A 168 20.81 12.84 -8.86
CA ALA A 168 19.76 11.93 -9.30
C ALA A 168 19.04 11.27 -8.12
N CYS A 169 17.83 10.80 -8.37
CA CYS A 169 17.15 9.91 -7.43
C CYS A 169 17.93 8.59 -7.37
N ASN A 170 18.46 8.27 -6.20
CA ASN A 170 19.04 6.98 -5.89
C ASN A 170 18.45 6.45 -4.58
N PRO A 171 17.43 5.58 -4.64
CA PRO A 171 16.74 5.06 -3.46
C PRO A 171 17.63 4.28 -2.49
N GLU A 172 18.79 3.80 -2.93
CA GLU A 172 19.75 3.11 -2.08
C GLU A 172 20.52 4.09 -1.16
N LEU A 173 20.61 5.36 -1.54
CA LEU A 173 21.29 6.39 -0.78
C LEU A 173 20.30 7.29 -0.03
N SER A 174 19.24 7.72 -0.69
CA SER A 174 18.17 8.53 -0.11
C SER A 174 16.90 8.42 -0.96
N THR A 175 15.77 8.31 -0.29
CA THR A 175 14.46 8.34 -0.93
C THR A 175 13.81 9.73 -0.91
N GLU A 176 14.37 10.68 -0.17
CA GLU A 176 13.77 12.00 0.11
C GLU A 176 14.52 13.14 -0.54
N THR A 177 15.75 12.89 -1.01
CA THR A 177 16.60 13.92 -1.62
C THR A 177 17.34 13.36 -2.82
N TYR A 178 17.64 14.24 -3.77
CA TYR A 178 18.59 13.89 -4.84
C TYR A 178 19.98 13.67 -4.26
N THR A 179 20.67 12.67 -4.76
CA THR A 179 22.04 12.29 -4.37
C THR A 179 22.98 12.39 -5.57
N PRO A 180 24.32 12.39 -5.38
CA PRO A 180 25.24 12.41 -6.50
C PRO A 180 24.93 11.34 -7.54
N ALA A 181 24.75 11.76 -8.78
CA ALA A 181 24.63 10.88 -9.94
C ALA A 181 25.95 10.15 -10.21
N MET A 182 25.94 9.17 -11.10
CA MET A 182 27.17 8.50 -11.52
C MET A 182 28.19 9.50 -12.02
N ASN A 183 29.44 9.31 -11.61
CA ASN A 183 30.56 10.11 -12.12
C ASN A 183 30.72 9.95 -13.63
N GLN A 184 31.30 10.94 -14.28
CA GLN A 184 31.59 10.98 -15.72
C GLN A 184 30.33 11.12 -16.62
N LEU A 185 29.14 11.38 -16.05
CA LEU A 185 28.02 11.80 -16.88
C LEU A 185 28.32 13.19 -17.49
N PRO A 186 28.06 13.38 -18.78
CA PRO A 186 28.23 14.69 -19.40
C PRO A 186 27.26 15.70 -18.78
N CYS A 187 27.77 16.89 -18.53
CA CYS A 187 27.01 18.01 -18.00
C CYS A 187 27.50 19.32 -18.62
N ASN A 188 27.02 20.44 -18.17
CA ASN A 188 27.50 21.77 -18.56
C ASN A 188 27.53 22.62 -17.28
N ASP A 189 28.74 23.05 -16.89
CA ASP A 189 28.96 23.92 -15.72
C ASP A 189 28.71 25.40 -16.03
N SER A 190 28.27 25.72 -17.24
CA SER A 190 28.05 27.06 -17.75
C SER A 190 29.30 27.96 -17.75
N ASN A 191 30.50 27.38 -17.70
CA ASN A 191 31.75 28.08 -17.80
C ASN A 191 32.32 27.92 -19.21
N VAL A 192 32.41 28.97 -19.99
CA VAL A 192 32.96 28.98 -21.35
C VAL A 192 34.45 28.65 -21.39
N CYS A 193 35.09 28.65 -20.23
CA CYS A 193 36.51 28.34 -20.04
C CYS A 193 36.79 26.88 -19.66
N THR A 194 35.74 26.04 -19.64
CA THR A 194 35.86 24.60 -19.44
C THR A 194 35.38 23.83 -20.67
N ILE A 195 35.88 22.64 -20.83
CA ILE A 195 35.50 21.70 -21.90
C ILE A 195 35.35 20.29 -21.32
N ASN A 196 34.52 19.47 -21.98
CA ASN A 196 34.30 18.07 -21.60
C ASN A 196 33.80 17.95 -20.18
N ASP A 197 32.82 18.79 -19.80
CA ASP A 197 32.29 18.84 -18.46
C ASP A 197 31.63 17.53 -18.09
N GLN A 198 31.98 17.03 -16.91
CA GLN A 198 31.49 15.78 -16.37
C GLN A 198 31.14 15.90 -14.89
N CYS A 199 30.17 15.12 -14.49
CA CYS A 199 29.80 15.02 -13.10
C CYS A 199 30.88 14.34 -12.27
N THR A 200 31.22 14.95 -11.13
CA THR A 200 32.11 14.37 -10.13
C THR A 200 31.59 14.70 -8.76
N GLY A 201 31.12 13.66 -8.02
CA GLY A 201 30.60 13.83 -6.66
C GLY A 201 29.38 14.74 -6.56
N GLY A 202 28.54 14.81 -7.60
CA GLY A 202 27.35 15.67 -7.64
C GLY A 202 27.59 17.08 -8.17
N VAL A 203 28.82 17.39 -8.60
CA VAL A 203 29.20 18.69 -9.16
C VAL A 203 29.63 18.53 -10.61
N CYS A 204 29.17 19.42 -11.47
CA CYS A 204 29.62 19.49 -12.86
C CYS A 204 30.97 20.21 -12.93
N GLN A 205 31.97 19.59 -13.54
CA GLN A 205 33.34 20.12 -13.66
C GLN A 205 33.91 19.76 -15.01
N GLY A 206 34.57 20.73 -15.68
CA GLY A 206 35.27 20.54 -16.93
C GLY A 206 36.79 20.68 -16.80
N ALA A 207 37.48 20.26 -17.83
CA ALA A 207 38.90 20.56 -18.01
C ALA A 207 39.07 22.02 -18.46
N ILE A 208 40.16 22.67 -18.00
CA ILE A 208 40.43 24.03 -18.44
C ILE A 208 40.66 24.02 -19.95
N LYS A 209 40.00 24.94 -20.64
CA LYS A 209 40.13 25.17 -22.07
C LYS A 209 41.50 25.76 -22.39
N ASP A 210 42.21 25.12 -23.28
CA ASP A 210 43.46 25.69 -23.82
C ASP A 210 43.10 26.81 -24.80
N CYS A 211 43.49 28.01 -24.48
CA CYS A 211 43.28 29.20 -25.31
C CYS A 211 44.46 29.61 -26.13
N SER A 212 45.60 28.83 -26.11
CA SER A 212 46.78 29.19 -26.85
C SER A 212 46.50 29.34 -28.36
N ASP A 213 46.83 30.51 -28.90
CA ASP A 213 46.79 30.78 -30.34
C ASP A 213 48.10 30.38 -31.05
N GLY A 214 49.07 29.89 -30.28
CA GLY A 214 50.36 29.47 -30.77
C GLY A 214 51.36 30.59 -31.06
N LEU A 215 51.00 31.82 -30.70
CA LEU A 215 51.87 32.99 -30.88
C LEU A 215 52.60 33.32 -29.57
N SER A 216 53.90 33.56 -29.65
CA SER A 216 54.70 33.89 -28.46
C SER A 216 54.58 35.35 -27.99
N CYS A 217 53.98 36.21 -28.81
CA CYS A 217 53.75 37.63 -28.54
C CYS A 217 52.35 37.94 -27.98
N THR A 218 51.55 36.94 -27.78
CA THR A 218 50.24 37.07 -27.16
C THR A 218 50.25 36.48 -25.77
N ALA A 219 49.46 37.08 -24.91
CA ALA A 219 49.13 36.51 -23.61
C ALA A 219 47.70 35.94 -23.71
N ASP A 220 47.64 34.62 -23.86
CA ASP A 220 46.39 33.92 -24.02
C ASP A 220 45.77 33.63 -22.68
N SER A 221 44.51 33.92 -22.55
CA SER A 221 43.73 33.64 -21.35
C SER A 221 42.28 33.31 -21.68
N CYS A 222 41.60 32.66 -20.77
CA CYS A 222 40.20 32.48 -20.87
C CYS A 222 39.48 33.40 -19.89
N VAL A 223 38.50 34.15 -20.40
CA VAL A 223 37.67 35.07 -19.61
C VAL A 223 36.28 34.52 -19.54
N SER A 224 35.84 34.12 -18.33
CA SER A 224 34.51 33.61 -18.08
C SER A 224 33.45 34.72 -17.90
N GLU A 225 33.87 35.92 -17.52
CA GLU A 225 32.96 37.05 -17.39
C GLU A 225 32.43 37.48 -18.76
N GLY A 226 31.10 37.61 -18.90
CA GLY A 226 30.45 38.05 -20.14
C GLY A 226 30.57 37.07 -21.28
N ASP A 227 30.87 35.80 -21.04
CA ASP A 227 30.96 34.71 -22.02
C ASP A 227 31.93 34.98 -23.14
N GLN A 228 33.01 35.72 -22.88
CA GLN A 228 34.02 36.09 -23.91
C GLN A 228 34.82 34.89 -24.40
N GLY A 229 35.03 33.90 -23.50
CA GLY A 229 35.82 32.73 -23.85
C GLY A 229 37.33 33.05 -24.00
N CYS A 230 37.97 32.44 -25.01
CA CYS A 230 39.41 32.68 -25.26
C CYS A 230 39.64 34.10 -25.77
N VAL A 231 40.57 34.77 -25.13
CA VAL A 231 41.06 36.08 -25.51
C VAL A 231 42.61 36.02 -25.59
N SER A 232 43.15 36.71 -26.59
CA SER A 232 44.61 36.85 -26.79
C SER A 232 44.95 38.31 -26.75
N GLU A 233 45.71 38.74 -25.78
CA GLU A 233 46.19 40.11 -25.66
C GLU A 233 47.58 40.24 -26.20
N LEU A 234 47.78 41.15 -27.13
CA LEU A 234 49.09 41.39 -27.71
C LEU A 234 50.03 42.03 -26.68
N GLY A 235 51.23 41.53 -26.55
CA GLY A 235 52.27 42.09 -25.71
C GLY A 235 52.64 43.52 -26.13
N ALA A 236 52.97 44.34 -25.13
CA ALA A 236 53.34 45.73 -25.39
C ALA A 236 54.56 45.81 -26.33
N GLY A 237 54.44 46.60 -27.38
CA GLY A 237 55.49 46.71 -28.37
C GLY A 237 55.66 45.53 -29.34
N GLN A 238 54.65 44.68 -29.42
CA GLN A 238 54.60 43.53 -30.32
C GLN A 238 53.54 43.75 -31.43
N CYS A 239 53.70 43.07 -32.55
CA CYS A 239 52.73 43.00 -33.62
C CYS A 239 52.62 41.58 -34.17
N VAL A 240 51.46 41.23 -34.72
CA VAL A 240 51.27 39.98 -35.48
C VAL A 240 51.07 40.29 -36.94
N ILE A 241 51.97 39.80 -37.79
CA ILE A 241 51.91 39.91 -39.25
C ILE A 241 52.05 38.51 -39.85
N ASP A 242 51.12 38.10 -40.69
CA ASP A 242 51.13 36.79 -41.33
C ASP A 242 51.25 35.64 -40.28
N ASN A 243 50.57 35.73 -39.16
CA ASN A 243 50.61 34.78 -38.08
C ASN A 243 51.97 34.57 -37.42
N GLN A 244 52.83 35.63 -37.46
CA GLN A 244 54.14 35.67 -36.82
C GLN A 244 54.24 36.89 -35.92
N CYS A 245 54.99 36.75 -34.85
CA CYS A 245 55.28 37.80 -33.87
C CYS A 245 56.46 38.69 -34.40
N TRP A 246 56.27 39.97 -34.26
CA TRP A 246 57.31 40.99 -34.62
C TRP A 246 57.37 42.03 -33.52
N ASP A 247 58.53 42.52 -33.24
CA ASP A 247 58.71 43.68 -32.34
C ASP A 247 58.33 44.98 -33.08
N GLN A 248 57.81 45.94 -32.31
CA GLN A 248 57.43 47.25 -32.85
C GLN A 248 58.64 47.91 -33.49
N GLY A 249 58.50 48.31 -34.73
CA GLY A 249 59.58 48.91 -35.54
C GLY A 249 60.47 47.89 -36.25
N ALA A 250 60.24 46.56 -36.07
CA ALA A 250 60.96 45.54 -36.89
C ALA A 250 60.48 45.60 -38.33
N TYR A 251 61.41 45.32 -39.25
CA TYR A 251 61.19 45.37 -40.70
C TYR A 251 60.95 43.95 -41.25
N LYS A 252 59.74 43.77 -41.80
CA LYS A 252 59.45 42.51 -42.49
C LYS A 252 60.14 42.46 -43.83
N PRO A 253 60.83 41.38 -44.19
CA PRO A 253 61.33 41.21 -45.55
C PRO A 253 60.20 41.23 -46.57
N GLY A 254 60.07 42.34 -47.37
CA GLY A 254 59.02 42.54 -48.36
C GLY A 254 58.30 43.87 -48.26
N GLY A 255 58.53 44.68 -47.22
CA GLY A 255 58.15 46.09 -47.27
C GLY A 255 57.14 46.58 -46.21
N ASP A 256 56.53 45.72 -45.39
CA ASP A 256 55.58 46.16 -44.35
C ASP A 256 56.33 46.42 -43.04
N LEU A 257 56.29 47.64 -42.54
CA LEU A 257 56.66 47.98 -41.19
C LEU A 257 55.64 47.52 -40.23
N CYS A 258 56.06 46.84 -39.15
CA CYS A 258 55.23 46.65 -38.00
C CYS A 258 54.90 48.02 -37.37
N GLN A 259 53.89 48.68 -37.86
CA GLN A 259 53.40 49.96 -37.31
C GLN A 259 52.70 49.62 -36.01
N GLY A 260 53.16 50.25 -34.92
CA GLY A 260 52.65 50.03 -33.62
C GLY A 260 51.16 50.00 -33.53
N CYS A 261 50.69 49.01 -33.04
CA CYS A 261 49.38 48.84 -32.57
C CYS A 261 49.10 49.81 -31.46
#